data_b68d1a240ef87c90bee89f96bfdf9481
#
_entry.id   b68d1a240ef87c90bee89f96bfdf9481
#
_cell.length_a   1.000
_cell.length_b   1.000
_cell.length_c   1.000
_cell.angle_alpha   90.00
_cell.angle_beta   90.00
_cell.angle_gamma   90.00
#
_symmetry.space_group_name_H-M   'P 1'
#
loop_
_entity.id
_entity.type
_entity.pdbx_description
1 polymer ?
#
loop_
_entity_poly.entity_id
_entity_poly.type
_entity_poly.pdbx_seq_one_letter_code
_entity_poly.pdbx_strand_id
1 'polypeptide(L)'
;MMLEQPVRARLDASGAQTVEIAVHGGYRPAAIRARAGMPLRVVFRRDDDNACSERVVFSAPRLDRRLAPGGTTIVDLPAQPAGEIRFTCGMGRYRGHIELVDQERLPIVARLREQAARLETPLGTALVLWICSLPLIAVLALLVLDPRAALAAAGLALVAWVAGCVWALRDSATST
;
A
#
# COMPACT_ATOMS: atom_id res chain seq x y z
N MET A 1 -14.98 24.49 10.54
CA MET A 1 -14.81 23.83 9.24
C MET A 1 -13.84 22.69 9.49
N MET A 2 -14.34 21.47 9.73
CA MET A 2 -13.49 20.28 9.93
C MET A 2 -12.81 19.99 8.60
N LEU A 3 -11.49 20.08 8.58
CA LEU A 3 -10.68 19.64 7.45
C LEU A 3 -10.77 18.11 7.40
N GLU A 4 -11.61 17.60 6.51
CA GLU A 4 -11.72 16.16 6.27
C GLU A 4 -10.34 15.68 5.75
N GLN A 5 -9.70 14.79 6.50
CA GLN A 5 -8.39 14.27 6.10
C GLN A 5 -8.55 13.45 4.82
N PRO A 6 -7.69 13.65 3.81
CA PRO A 6 -7.79 12.95 2.55
C PRO A 6 -7.60 11.44 2.76
N VAL A 7 -8.54 10.66 2.24
CA VAL A 7 -8.47 9.19 2.26
C VAL A 7 -7.49 8.73 1.19
N ARG A 8 -6.61 7.80 1.55
CA ARG A 8 -5.63 7.23 0.60
C ARG A 8 -6.25 6.13 -0.23
N ALA A 9 -6.01 6.17 -1.55
CA ALA A 9 -6.32 5.06 -2.42
C ALA A 9 -5.49 3.83 -2.03
N ARG A 10 -6.11 2.65 -2.07
CA ARG A 10 -5.47 1.36 -1.76
C ARG A 10 -4.92 0.75 -3.04
N LEU A 11 -3.80 0.03 -2.94
CA LEU A 11 -3.31 -0.79 -4.04
C LEU A 11 -4.08 -2.11 -4.04
N ASP A 12 -4.60 -2.49 -5.20
CA ASP A 12 -5.19 -3.81 -5.41
C ASP A 12 -4.13 -4.83 -5.85
N ALA A 13 -4.52 -6.09 -5.96
CA ALA A 13 -3.63 -7.19 -6.35
C ALA A 13 -3.10 -7.05 -7.80
N SER A 14 -3.73 -6.22 -8.63
CA SER A 14 -3.31 -5.94 -10.02
C SER A 14 -2.28 -4.80 -10.10
N GLY A 15 -1.93 -4.18 -8.98
CA GLY A 15 -1.06 -3.01 -8.93
C GLY A 15 -1.76 -1.70 -9.29
N ALA A 16 -3.07 -1.70 -9.52
CA ALA A 16 -3.86 -0.49 -9.70
C ALA A 16 -4.28 0.08 -8.33
N GLN A 17 -4.44 1.41 -8.26
CA GLN A 17 -4.97 2.05 -7.08
C GLN A 17 -6.49 2.03 -7.13
N THR A 18 -7.13 1.74 -5.99
CA THR A 18 -8.59 1.73 -5.88
C THR A 18 -9.04 2.59 -4.71
N VAL A 19 -10.10 3.37 -4.92
CA VAL A 19 -10.80 4.14 -3.89
C VAL A 19 -12.30 4.02 -4.07
N GLU A 20 -13.02 3.87 -2.95
CA GLU A 20 -14.48 3.83 -2.94
C GLU A 20 -15.04 5.16 -2.44
N ILE A 21 -16.08 5.67 -3.12
CA ILE A 21 -16.77 6.91 -2.82
C ILE A 21 -18.27 6.62 -2.67
N ALA A 22 -18.81 6.84 -1.48
CA ALA A 22 -20.23 6.85 -1.26
C ALA A 22 -20.84 8.15 -1.79
N VAL A 23 -21.98 8.04 -2.50
CA VAL A 23 -22.71 9.17 -3.07
C VAL A 23 -24.09 9.22 -2.42
N HIS A 24 -24.18 10.05 -1.38
CA HIS A 24 -25.41 10.30 -0.63
C HIS A 24 -25.42 11.72 -0.11
N GLY A 25 -26.18 12.61 -0.76
CA GLY A 25 -26.19 14.04 -0.43
C GLY A 25 -24.83 14.74 -0.64
N GLY A 26 -23.87 14.06 -1.27
CA GLY A 26 -22.50 14.50 -1.51
C GLY A 26 -21.57 13.34 -1.82
N TYR A 27 -20.28 13.62 -1.93
CA TYR A 27 -19.24 12.60 -2.07
C TYR A 27 -18.54 12.35 -0.74
N ARG A 28 -18.38 11.09 -0.34
CA ARG A 28 -17.67 10.67 0.88
C ARG A 28 -16.76 9.47 0.58
N PRO A 29 -15.43 9.63 0.69
CA PRO A 29 -14.69 10.86 0.98
C PRO A 29 -14.75 11.86 -0.19
N ALA A 30 -14.71 13.17 0.10
CA ALA A 30 -14.61 14.23 -0.91
C ALA A 30 -13.15 14.57 -1.25
N ALA A 31 -12.22 14.30 -0.32
CA ALA A 31 -10.79 14.50 -0.48
C ALA A 31 -10.08 13.14 -0.56
N ILE A 32 -9.35 12.89 -1.63
CA ILE A 32 -8.67 11.63 -1.91
C ILE A 32 -7.20 11.91 -2.20
N ARG A 33 -6.31 11.05 -1.74
CA ARG A 33 -4.90 11.09 -2.08
C ARG A 33 -4.50 9.80 -2.79
N ALA A 34 -3.89 9.91 -3.98
CA ALA A 34 -3.43 8.79 -4.77
C ALA A 34 -2.00 9.04 -5.28
N ARG A 35 -1.34 8.01 -5.80
CA ARG A 35 0.01 8.12 -6.38
C ARG A 35 -0.08 8.58 -7.82
N ALA A 36 0.76 9.52 -8.19
CA ALA A 36 0.96 9.93 -9.58
C ALA A 36 1.61 8.82 -10.40
N GLY A 37 1.41 8.84 -11.71
CA GLY A 37 2.01 7.88 -12.63
C GLY A 37 1.40 6.47 -12.60
N MET A 38 0.32 6.25 -11.83
CA MET A 38 -0.36 4.96 -11.73
C MET A 38 -1.85 5.11 -12.07
N PRO A 39 -2.47 4.10 -12.70
CA PRO A 39 -3.91 4.12 -12.95
C PRO A 39 -4.68 4.09 -11.62
N LEU A 40 -5.82 4.80 -11.60
CA LEU A 40 -6.68 4.89 -10.43
C LEU A 40 -8.10 4.44 -10.76
N ARG A 41 -8.58 3.44 -10.06
CA ARG A 41 -9.96 2.97 -10.11
C ARG A 41 -10.78 3.66 -9.05
N VAL A 42 -11.80 4.41 -9.45
CA VAL A 42 -12.75 5.06 -8.56
C VAL A 42 -14.07 4.31 -8.60
N VAL A 43 -14.48 3.79 -7.45
CA VAL A 43 -15.73 3.01 -7.30
C VAL A 43 -16.76 3.91 -6.63
N PHE A 44 -17.76 4.35 -7.40
CA PHE A 44 -18.87 5.15 -6.86
C PHE A 44 -20.02 4.23 -6.43
N ARG A 45 -20.43 4.33 -5.18
CA ARG A 45 -21.63 3.66 -4.67
C ARG A 45 -22.70 4.73 -4.43
N ARG A 46 -23.68 4.75 -5.30
CA ARG A 46 -24.81 5.68 -5.22
C ARG A 46 -26.00 5.00 -4.53
N ASP A 47 -26.45 5.58 -3.44
CA ASP A 47 -27.58 5.08 -2.66
C ASP A 47 -28.71 6.14 -2.50
N ASP A 48 -28.66 7.22 -3.30
CA ASP A 48 -29.67 8.24 -3.34
C ASP A 48 -30.33 8.37 -4.73
N ASP A 49 -31.56 8.89 -4.77
CA ASP A 49 -32.32 9.15 -6.00
C ASP A 49 -32.23 10.60 -6.47
N ASN A 50 -31.30 11.37 -5.90
CA ASN A 50 -31.15 12.78 -6.25
C ASN A 50 -30.61 12.93 -7.69
N ALA A 51 -31.29 13.74 -8.51
CA ALA A 51 -30.85 14.03 -9.87
C ALA A 51 -29.42 14.65 -9.92
N CYS A 52 -28.99 15.33 -8.85
CA CYS A 52 -27.64 15.86 -8.75
C CYS A 52 -26.55 14.77 -8.70
N SER A 53 -26.87 13.61 -8.14
CA SER A 53 -25.95 12.47 -8.02
C SER A 53 -25.91 11.58 -9.27
N GLU A 54 -26.71 11.87 -10.30
CA GLU A 54 -26.82 11.02 -11.48
C GLU A 54 -25.53 10.95 -12.32
N ARG A 55 -24.70 11.99 -12.27
CA ARG A 55 -23.49 12.11 -13.11
C ARG A 55 -22.32 12.60 -12.30
N VAL A 56 -21.15 12.09 -12.62
CA VAL A 56 -19.87 12.60 -12.14
C VAL A 56 -19.05 13.10 -13.34
N VAL A 57 -18.48 14.28 -13.19
CA VAL A 57 -17.65 14.94 -14.21
C VAL A 57 -16.28 15.20 -13.63
N PHE A 58 -15.24 14.68 -14.27
CA PHE A 58 -13.83 14.88 -13.91
C PHE A 58 -13.24 16.00 -14.77
N SER A 59 -12.40 16.85 -14.16
CA SER A 59 -11.71 17.93 -14.86
C SER A 59 -10.54 17.43 -15.72
N ALA A 60 -9.86 16.37 -15.25
CA ALA A 60 -8.75 15.73 -15.94
C ALA A 60 -8.69 14.24 -15.58
N PRO A 61 -8.66 13.29 -16.55
CA PRO A 61 -9.04 13.55 -17.94
C PRO A 61 -10.49 14.04 -18.00
N ARG A 62 -10.87 14.79 -19.04
CA ARG A 62 -12.26 15.22 -19.20
C ARG A 62 -13.15 14.00 -19.40
N LEU A 63 -13.75 13.53 -18.33
CA LEU A 63 -14.55 12.32 -18.30
C LEU A 63 -15.89 12.62 -17.62
N ASP A 64 -16.97 12.21 -18.27
CA ASP A 64 -18.32 12.29 -17.75
C ASP A 64 -18.90 10.88 -17.69
N ARG A 65 -19.42 10.50 -16.52
CA ARG A 65 -20.01 9.17 -16.30
C ARG A 65 -21.34 9.28 -15.56
N ARG A 66 -22.30 8.50 -16.05
CA ARG A 66 -23.57 8.31 -15.35
C ARG A 66 -23.37 7.30 -14.23
N LEU A 67 -23.89 7.62 -13.05
CA LEU A 67 -23.87 6.74 -11.87
C LEU A 67 -25.18 5.97 -11.81
N ALA A 68 -25.09 4.65 -11.72
CA ALA A 68 -26.26 3.78 -11.60
C ALA A 68 -27.05 4.09 -10.31
N PRO A 69 -28.35 4.31 -10.37
CA PRO A 69 -29.15 4.53 -9.17
C PRO A 69 -29.17 3.27 -8.30
N GLY A 70 -28.99 3.42 -6.97
CA GLY A 70 -28.93 2.30 -6.03
C GLY A 70 -27.81 1.29 -6.32
N GLY A 71 -26.79 1.67 -7.10
CA GLY A 71 -25.78 0.74 -7.60
C GLY A 71 -24.35 1.24 -7.50
N THR A 72 -23.46 0.40 -8.02
CA THR A 72 -22.03 0.68 -8.08
C THR A 72 -21.60 1.00 -9.50
N THR A 73 -20.84 2.08 -9.70
CA THR A 73 -20.25 2.47 -10.98
C THR A 73 -18.75 2.58 -10.84
N ILE A 74 -18.02 1.89 -11.70
CA ILE A 74 -16.56 1.91 -11.72
C ILE A 74 -16.09 2.89 -12.79
N VAL A 75 -15.18 3.77 -12.42
CA VAL A 75 -14.52 4.74 -13.31
C VAL A 75 -13.03 4.53 -13.22
N ASP A 76 -12.43 4.05 -14.32
CA ASP A 76 -10.99 3.87 -14.42
C ASP A 76 -10.37 5.15 -15.00
N LEU A 77 -9.52 5.80 -14.21
CA LEU A 77 -8.72 6.94 -14.62
C LEU A 77 -7.34 6.44 -15.06
N PRO A 78 -6.85 6.84 -16.25
CA PRO A 78 -5.51 6.51 -16.69
C PRO A 78 -4.46 7.14 -15.76
N ALA A 79 -3.22 6.66 -15.84
CA ALA A 79 -2.10 7.25 -15.14
C ALA A 79 -1.98 8.75 -15.48
N GLN A 80 -1.91 9.59 -14.44
CA GLN A 80 -1.81 11.04 -14.55
C GLN A 80 -0.55 11.54 -13.82
N PRO A 81 0.04 12.66 -14.24
CA PRO A 81 1.13 13.30 -13.52
C PRO A 81 0.66 13.80 -12.14
N ALA A 82 1.62 14.16 -11.29
CA ALA A 82 1.33 14.78 -10.00
C ALA A 82 0.53 16.08 -10.19
N GLY A 83 -0.48 16.28 -9.35
CA GLY A 83 -1.38 17.43 -9.44
C GLY A 83 -2.72 17.15 -8.78
N GLU A 84 -3.70 17.97 -9.08
CA GLU A 84 -5.05 17.87 -8.54
C GLU A 84 -6.07 17.57 -9.66
N ILE A 85 -6.86 16.53 -9.48
CA ILE A 85 -8.02 16.21 -10.31
C ILE A 85 -9.27 16.57 -9.53
N ARG A 86 -10.05 17.52 -10.03
CA ARG A 86 -11.35 17.86 -9.46
C ARG A 86 -12.44 17.04 -10.11
N PHE A 87 -13.42 16.65 -9.31
CA PHE A 87 -14.63 16.01 -9.81
C PHE A 87 -15.86 16.65 -9.18
N THR A 88 -16.92 16.76 -9.98
CA THR A 88 -18.17 17.38 -9.56
C THR A 88 -19.34 16.55 -10.04
N CYS A 89 -20.51 16.77 -9.44
CA CYS A 89 -21.75 16.28 -10.03
C CYS A 89 -22.14 17.11 -11.27
N GLY A 90 -23.04 16.60 -12.09
CA GLY A 90 -23.50 17.30 -13.30
C GLY A 90 -23.99 18.73 -13.09
N MET A 91 -24.51 19.04 -11.90
CA MET A 91 -24.98 20.39 -11.50
C MET A 91 -23.92 21.20 -10.73
N GLY A 92 -22.72 20.66 -10.48
CA GLY A 92 -21.65 21.33 -9.75
C GLY A 92 -21.86 21.52 -8.25
N ARG A 93 -22.94 20.97 -7.66
CA ARG A 93 -23.25 21.09 -6.21
C ARG A 93 -22.35 20.20 -5.35
N TYR A 94 -22.15 18.95 -5.76
CA TYR A 94 -21.23 18.03 -5.10
C TYR A 94 -19.87 18.20 -5.70
N ARG A 95 -18.86 18.30 -4.86
CA ARG A 95 -17.46 18.54 -5.29
C ARG A 95 -16.54 17.63 -4.51
N GLY A 96 -15.53 17.12 -5.19
CA GLY A 96 -14.45 16.39 -4.59
C GLY A 96 -13.16 16.64 -5.38
N HIS A 97 -12.05 16.23 -4.80
CA HIS A 97 -10.74 16.33 -5.44
C HIS A 97 -9.87 15.12 -5.12
N ILE A 98 -9.00 14.81 -6.05
CA ILE A 98 -8.00 13.76 -5.94
C ILE A 98 -6.64 14.45 -6.04
N GLU A 99 -5.86 14.40 -4.96
CA GLU A 99 -4.48 14.86 -4.93
C GLU A 99 -3.57 13.72 -5.40
N LEU A 100 -2.92 13.90 -6.54
CA LEU A 100 -1.93 12.98 -7.08
C LEU A 100 -0.53 13.40 -6.63
N VAL A 101 0.10 12.57 -5.80
CA VAL A 101 1.42 12.87 -5.24
C VAL A 101 2.48 11.95 -5.83
N ASP A 102 3.65 12.51 -6.15
CA ASP A 102 4.79 11.71 -6.55
C ASP A 102 5.26 10.82 -5.40
N GLN A 103 5.63 9.60 -5.72
CA GLN A 103 6.13 8.64 -4.73
C GLN A 103 7.40 9.14 -4.02
N GLU A 104 8.18 10.00 -4.68
CA GLU A 104 9.39 10.59 -4.10
C GLU A 104 9.11 11.61 -3.00
N ARG A 105 7.94 12.24 -3.02
CA ARG A 105 7.52 13.23 -2.00
C ARG A 105 6.82 12.62 -0.79
N LEU A 106 6.60 11.31 -0.78
CA LEU A 106 6.15 10.64 0.44
C LEU A 106 7.28 10.72 1.48
N PRO A 107 7.01 11.21 2.70
CA PRO A 107 8.04 11.30 3.73
C PRO A 107 8.67 9.91 3.92
N ILE A 108 9.99 9.90 4.09
CA ILE A 108 10.82 8.68 4.25
C ILE A 108 10.20 7.71 5.26
N VAL A 109 9.56 8.24 6.30
CA VAL A 109 8.84 7.48 7.33
C VAL A 109 7.68 6.63 6.77
N ALA A 110 6.97 7.12 5.73
CA ALA A 110 5.89 6.35 5.11
C ALA A 110 6.44 5.21 4.24
N ARG A 111 7.57 5.41 3.56
CA ARG A 111 8.28 4.36 2.81
C ARG A 111 8.82 3.28 3.74
N LEU A 112 9.42 3.68 4.87
CA LEU A 112 9.92 2.75 5.90
C LEU A 112 8.79 1.94 6.53
N ARG A 113 7.61 2.54 6.75
CA ARG A 113 6.43 1.81 7.25
C ARG A 113 5.87 0.80 6.26
N GLU A 114 5.82 1.14 4.97
CA GLU A 114 5.40 0.20 3.92
C GLU A 114 6.39 -0.97 3.76
N GLN A 115 7.69 -0.70 3.89
CA GLN A 115 8.71 -1.75 3.89
C GLN A 115 8.66 -2.60 5.15
N ALA A 116 8.43 -2.00 6.33
CA ALA A 116 8.26 -2.71 7.58
C ALA A 116 7.01 -3.62 7.56
N ALA A 117 5.90 -3.15 7.02
CA ALA A 117 4.68 -3.95 6.88
C ALA A 117 4.84 -5.18 5.95
N ARG A 118 5.77 -5.12 4.98
CA ARG A 118 6.12 -6.29 4.16
C ARG A 118 6.98 -7.31 4.90
N LEU A 119 7.69 -6.89 5.96
CA LEU A 119 8.49 -7.77 6.82
C LEU A 119 7.64 -8.46 7.91
N GLU A 120 6.39 -8.06 8.09
CA GLU A 120 5.45 -8.71 9.01
C GLU A 120 4.86 -10.03 8.47
N THR A 121 5.38 -10.54 7.35
CA THR A 121 5.11 -11.93 6.97
C THR A 121 5.76 -12.86 8.00
N PRO A 122 5.12 -13.98 8.38
CA PRO A 122 5.66 -14.90 9.38
C PRO A 122 7.06 -15.44 9.02
N LEU A 123 7.41 -15.44 7.73
CA LEU A 123 8.75 -15.74 7.23
C LEU A 123 9.77 -14.63 7.53
N GLY A 124 9.38 -13.36 7.44
CA GLY A 124 10.28 -12.22 7.70
C GLY A 124 10.65 -12.10 9.18
N THR A 125 9.68 -12.27 10.08
CA THR A 125 9.93 -12.27 11.54
C THR A 125 10.76 -13.47 11.98
N ALA A 126 10.52 -14.64 11.40
CA ALA A 126 11.33 -15.83 11.68
C ALA A 126 12.79 -15.64 11.24
N LEU A 127 13.02 -15.02 10.07
CA LEU A 127 14.36 -14.74 9.55
C LEU A 127 15.12 -13.74 10.42
N VAL A 128 14.48 -12.66 10.86
CA VAL A 128 15.09 -11.65 11.76
C VAL A 128 15.41 -12.26 13.12
N LEU A 129 14.50 -13.04 13.71
CA LEU A 129 14.75 -13.74 14.98
C LEU A 129 15.89 -14.73 14.84
N TRP A 130 15.99 -15.43 13.71
CA TRP A 130 17.06 -16.39 13.43
C TRP A 130 18.43 -15.71 13.30
N ILE A 131 18.51 -14.58 12.58
CA ILE A 131 19.74 -13.80 12.42
C ILE A 131 20.19 -13.18 13.76
N CYS A 132 19.25 -12.69 14.58
CA CYS A 132 19.57 -12.05 15.87
C CYS A 132 19.92 -13.06 16.97
N SER A 133 19.40 -14.31 16.91
CA SER A 133 19.67 -15.32 17.94
C SER A 133 21.06 -15.94 17.85
N LEU A 134 21.65 -15.99 16.67
CA LEU A 134 22.97 -16.61 16.44
C LEU A 134 24.14 -15.95 17.19
N PRO A 135 24.31 -14.62 17.17
CA PRO A 135 25.38 -13.97 17.93
C PRO A 135 25.18 -14.15 19.44
N LEU A 136 23.93 -14.21 19.91
CA LEU A 136 23.63 -14.41 21.32
C LEU A 136 24.03 -15.82 21.79
N ILE A 137 23.73 -16.83 20.99
CA ILE A 137 24.13 -18.23 21.25
C ILE A 137 25.63 -18.38 21.20
N ALA A 138 26.32 -17.70 20.23
CA ALA A 138 27.76 -17.74 20.14
C ALA A 138 28.46 -17.10 21.36
N VAL A 139 27.94 -15.96 21.85
CA VAL A 139 28.46 -15.30 23.07
C VAL A 139 28.20 -16.16 24.30
N LEU A 140 27.02 -16.77 24.40
CA LEU A 140 26.70 -17.65 25.53
C LEU A 140 27.59 -18.92 25.53
N ALA A 141 27.88 -19.49 24.37
CA ALA A 141 28.77 -20.63 24.22
C ALA A 141 30.22 -20.27 24.60
N LEU A 142 30.70 -19.08 24.27
CA LEU A 142 32.02 -18.55 24.66
C LEU A 142 32.15 -18.34 26.17
N LEU A 143 31.05 -18.04 26.86
CA LEU A 143 31.05 -17.81 28.31
C LEU A 143 30.97 -19.09 29.15
N VAL A 144 30.43 -20.19 28.58
CA VAL A 144 30.10 -21.41 29.32
C VAL A 144 31.02 -22.58 28.96
N LEU A 145 31.64 -22.61 27.79
CA LEU A 145 32.44 -23.75 27.28
C LEU A 145 33.93 -23.44 27.27
N ASP A 146 34.74 -24.53 27.39
CA ASP A 146 36.19 -24.47 27.13
C ASP A 146 36.49 -23.83 25.75
N PRO A 147 37.55 -23.02 25.61
CA PRO A 147 37.85 -22.27 24.38
C PRO A 147 38.01 -23.18 23.13
N ARG A 148 38.39 -24.42 23.33
CA ARG A 148 38.50 -25.40 22.22
C ARG A 148 37.15 -25.91 21.73
N ALA A 149 36.21 -26.13 22.64
CA ALA A 149 34.82 -26.56 22.32
C ALA A 149 34.02 -25.41 21.75
N ALA A 150 34.25 -24.17 22.18
CA ALA A 150 33.63 -22.98 21.69
C ALA A 150 33.97 -22.71 20.20
N LEU A 151 35.22 -22.92 19.79
CA LEU A 151 35.66 -22.77 18.39
C LEU A 151 34.99 -23.82 17.48
N ALA A 152 34.84 -25.04 17.93
CA ALA A 152 34.16 -26.11 17.16
C ALA A 152 32.65 -25.80 17.02
N ALA A 153 32.00 -25.33 18.07
CA ALA A 153 30.60 -24.97 18.06
C ALA A 153 30.31 -23.74 17.19
N ALA A 154 31.21 -22.74 17.20
CA ALA A 154 31.11 -21.56 16.33
C ALA A 154 31.27 -21.92 14.84
N GLY A 155 32.18 -22.84 14.52
CA GLY A 155 32.35 -23.35 13.15
C GLY A 155 31.13 -24.08 12.62
N LEU A 156 30.51 -24.94 13.42
CA LEU A 156 29.29 -25.66 13.05
C LEU A 156 28.08 -24.69 12.89
N ALA A 157 27.96 -23.69 13.77
CA ALA A 157 26.92 -22.68 13.67
C ALA A 157 27.04 -21.83 12.40
N LEU A 158 28.28 -21.47 12.01
CA LEU A 158 28.54 -20.71 10.78
C LEU A 158 28.16 -21.52 9.53
N VAL A 159 28.49 -22.79 9.47
CA VAL A 159 28.16 -23.69 8.36
C VAL A 159 26.64 -23.85 8.24
N ALA A 160 25.92 -24.05 9.36
CA ALA A 160 24.47 -24.14 9.37
C ALA A 160 23.79 -22.83 8.93
N TRP A 161 24.37 -21.69 9.32
CA TRP A 161 23.88 -20.38 8.93
C TRP A 161 24.04 -20.13 7.43
N VAL A 162 25.22 -20.41 6.86
CA VAL A 162 25.47 -20.28 5.41
C VAL A 162 24.56 -21.21 4.62
N ALA A 163 24.37 -22.44 5.05
CA ALA A 163 23.45 -23.40 4.41
C ALA A 163 21.98 -22.89 4.44
N GLY A 164 21.53 -22.32 5.55
CA GLY A 164 20.22 -21.71 5.68
C GLY A 164 20.02 -20.49 4.79
N CYS A 165 21.02 -19.62 4.68
CA CYS A 165 20.98 -18.47 3.75
C CYS A 165 20.93 -18.91 2.29
N VAL A 166 21.72 -19.90 1.89
CA VAL A 166 21.70 -20.46 0.53
C VAL A 166 20.35 -21.11 0.21
N TRP A 167 19.77 -21.83 1.16
CA TRP A 167 18.45 -22.42 0.99
C TRP A 167 17.35 -21.37 0.82
N ALA A 168 17.35 -20.33 1.65
CA ALA A 168 16.37 -19.24 1.57
C ALA A 168 16.47 -18.46 0.25
N LEU A 169 17.69 -18.25 -0.28
CA LEU A 169 17.91 -17.62 -1.59
C LEU A 169 17.45 -18.49 -2.76
N ARG A 170 17.55 -19.83 -2.64
CA ARG A 170 17.06 -20.75 -3.66
C ARG A 170 15.55 -20.81 -3.71
N ASP A 171 14.88 -20.81 -2.57
CA ASP A 171 13.42 -20.88 -2.46
C ASP A 171 12.75 -19.61 -3.02
N SER A 172 13.38 -18.46 -2.83
CA SER A 172 12.92 -17.18 -3.44
C SER A 172 13.06 -17.14 -4.96
N ALA A 173 13.98 -17.89 -5.55
CA ALA A 173 14.20 -17.95 -7.00
C ALA A 173 13.25 -18.93 -7.74
N THR A 174 12.61 -19.86 -7.01
CA THR A 174 11.68 -20.84 -7.60
C THR A 174 10.20 -20.42 -7.52
N SER A 175 9.89 -19.29 -6.85
CA SER A 175 8.51 -18.76 -6.71
C SER A 175 8.18 -17.62 -7.66
N THR A 176 8.99 -17.37 -8.71
CA THR A 176 8.71 -16.48 -9.84
C THR A 176 8.36 -17.30 -11.06
#